data_2133e7add6d88ba9566f63b24b588b6e
#
_entry.id   2133e7add6d88ba9566f63b24b588b6e
#
_cell.length_a   1.000
_cell.length_b   1.000
_cell.length_c   1.000
_cell.angle_alpha   90.00
_cell.angle_beta   90.00
_cell.angle_gamma   90.00
#
_symmetry.space_group_name_H-M   'P 1'
#
loop_
_entity.id
_entity.type
_entity.pdbx_description
1 polymer ?
#
loop_
_entity_poly.entity_id
_entity_poly.type
_entity_poly.pdbx_seq_one_letter_code
_entity_poly.pdbx_strand_id
1 'polypeptide(L)'
;RISALVRASSARRTEREDIPVARRTRPPRQRKGNGTAGLLFGLVLVCAGTLVVLLVAPTLFSRRQPTQTLEISGFRERPDADGRLLGHFPYSEAQADQLIVFQPGIELNLEAADALDTMMRSASADGVDLRLLSGFRSLDLQESIFFDVASERNQTAEERAQVSAPPGYSEHSTGYAVDLGDGRAPETNLSQSFQDTDAFRWLQDHAARYHFVLSFPEGNQQGVMYEPWHWRYEGNADALRLFEAARRFSRRDP
;
A
#
# COMPACT_ATOMS: atom_id res chain seq x y z
N ARG A 1 47.19 17.23 -52.86
CA ARG A 1 48.26 17.32 -51.83
C ARG A 1 47.66 16.69 -50.56
N ILE A 2 47.88 15.33 -50.29
CA ILE A 2 49.02 14.75 -49.61
C ILE A 2 49.10 15.34 -48.19
N SER A 3 48.86 14.61 -47.11
CA SER A 3 49.55 13.52 -46.46
C SER A 3 48.71 13.10 -45.27
N ALA A 4 48.38 11.88 -44.99
CA ALA A 4 49.12 10.72 -44.53
C ALA A 4 49.63 10.77 -43.09
N LEU A 5 49.21 9.72 -42.34
CA LEU A 5 49.84 8.99 -41.23
C LEU A 5 49.88 9.68 -39.86
N VAL A 6 49.51 9.00 -38.77
CA VAL A 6 50.22 7.85 -38.16
C VAL A 6 49.35 7.15 -37.10
N ARG A 7 49.47 5.81 -37.01
CA ARG A 7 49.03 4.90 -35.99
C ARG A 7 49.66 5.19 -34.62
N ALA A 8 48.91 5.01 -33.55
CA ALA A 8 49.47 4.43 -32.33
C ALA A 8 48.42 3.59 -31.60
N SER A 9 48.62 2.31 -31.63
CA SER A 9 48.06 1.27 -30.79
C SER A 9 48.60 1.42 -29.38
N SER A 10 47.71 1.47 -28.39
CA SER A 10 48.13 1.19 -27.00
C SER A 10 47.02 0.35 -26.33
N ALA A 11 47.30 -0.93 -26.28
CA ALA A 11 46.57 -1.90 -25.47
C ALA A 11 46.76 -1.56 -24.01
N ARG A 12 45.71 -1.23 -23.29
CA ARG A 12 45.67 -1.27 -21.83
C ARG A 12 45.05 -2.57 -21.38
N ARG A 13 45.90 -3.34 -20.76
CA ARG A 13 45.69 -4.55 -19.99
C ARG A 13 44.71 -4.25 -18.85
N THR A 14 43.55 -4.88 -18.82
CA THR A 14 42.62 -4.85 -17.68
C THR A 14 43.14 -5.82 -16.63
N GLU A 15 43.59 -5.28 -15.51
CA GLU A 15 43.83 -6.07 -14.29
C GLU A 15 42.46 -6.54 -13.76
N ARG A 16 42.37 -7.87 -13.62
CA ARG A 16 41.29 -8.55 -12.90
C ARG A 16 41.58 -8.34 -11.42
N GLU A 17 40.74 -7.60 -10.72
CA GLU A 17 40.69 -7.63 -9.26
C GLU A 17 40.08 -8.96 -8.80
N ASP A 18 40.87 -9.70 -8.03
CA ASP A 18 40.47 -10.95 -7.41
C ASP A 18 39.50 -10.69 -6.25
N ILE A 19 38.23 -11.12 -6.39
CA ILE A 19 37.23 -11.08 -5.31
C ILE A 19 37.50 -12.27 -4.37
N PRO A 20 37.71 -12.07 -3.05
CA PRO A 20 37.90 -13.15 -2.11
C PRO A 20 36.64 -13.97 -1.92
N VAL A 21 36.71 -15.26 -2.24
CA VAL A 21 35.62 -16.22 -1.97
C VAL A 21 35.62 -16.60 -0.50
N ALA A 22 34.56 -16.23 0.22
CA ALA A 22 34.35 -16.60 1.62
C ALA A 22 34.17 -18.12 1.76
N ARG A 23 35.10 -18.78 2.44
CA ARG A 23 35.04 -20.19 2.83
C ARG A 23 33.95 -20.41 3.87
N ARG A 24 32.92 -21.18 3.50
CA ARG A 24 31.92 -21.71 4.43
C ARG A 24 32.59 -22.70 5.40
N THR A 25 32.67 -22.32 6.68
CA THR A 25 33.02 -23.25 7.77
C THR A 25 31.77 -24.03 8.18
N ARG A 26 31.86 -25.36 8.14
CA ARG A 26 30.83 -26.28 8.63
C ARG A 26 30.80 -26.25 10.16
N PRO A 27 29.61 -26.25 10.79
CA PRO A 27 29.49 -26.41 12.24
C PRO A 27 29.78 -27.88 12.65
N PRO A 28 30.29 -28.11 13.88
CA PRO A 28 30.67 -29.42 14.34
C PRO A 28 29.44 -30.30 14.65
N ARG A 29 29.60 -31.58 14.28
CA ARG A 29 28.66 -32.67 14.46
C ARG A 29 28.50 -32.98 15.94
N GLN A 30 27.31 -32.78 16.54
CA GLN A 30 27.00 -33.28 17.86
C GLN A 30 26.79 -34.80 17.87
N ARG A 31 27.52 -35.45 18.79
CA ARG A 31 27.49 -36.87 19.07
C ARG A 31 26.19 -37.23 19.81
N LYS A 32 25.45 -38.19 19.28
CA LYS A 32 24.36 -38.87 19.99
C LYS A 32 24.93 -39.69 21.15
N GLY A 33 24.54 -39.42 22.37
CA GLY A 33 24.68 -40.30 23.53
C GLY A 33 23.43 -41.14 23.68
N ASN A 34 23.59 -42.46 23.62
CA ASN A 34 22.58 -43.43 24.01
C ASN A 34 22.55 -43.55 25.53
N GLY A 35 21.39 -43.39 26.11
CA GLY A 35 21.13 -43.73 27.51
C GLY A 35 19.77 -44.38 27.61
N THR A 36 19.77 -45.66 27.84
CA THR A 36 18.64 -46.55 27.97
C THR A 36 18.07 -46.55 29.40
N ALA A 37 16.76 -46.80 29.46
CA ALA A 37 16.01 -47.47 30.51
C ALA A 37 15.61 -46.73 31.77
N GLY A 38 14.30 -46.72 32.00
CA GLY A 38 13.77 -46.73 33.34
C GLY A 38 12.42 -46.05 33.55
N LEU A 39 11.44 -46.86 33.69
CA LEU A 39 10.18 -46.75 34.44
C LEU A 39 8.94 -46.20 33.74
N LEU A 40 8.18 -47.16 33.28
CA LEU A 40 6.71 -47.17 33.28
C LEU A 40 6.19 -47.05 34.72
N PHE A 41 5.33 -46.08 35.00
CA PHE A 41 4.17 -46.13 35.89
C PHE A 41 3.79 -44.66 36.25
N GLY A 42 2.61 -44.23 35.83
CA GLY A 42 2.09 -42.92 36.27
C GLY A 42 1.32 -42.13 35.20
N LEU A 43 0.54 -42.79 34.37
CA LEU A 43 -0.22 -42.10 33.33
C LEU A 43 -1.66 -42.60 33.27
N VAL A 44 -2.54 -42.17 34.17
CA VAL A 44 -4.01 -42.32 33.95
C VAL A 44 -4.87 -41.18 34.53
N LEU A 45 -4.37 -40.20 35.28
CA LEU A 45 -5.25 -39.24 35.97
C LEU A 45 -5.09 -37.76 35.60
N VAL A 46 -4.45 -37.44 34.46
CA VAL A 46 -4.30 -36.02 34.02
C VAL A 46 -5.06 -35.71 32.71
N CYS A 47 -5.63 -36.70 32.03
CA CYS A 47 -6.28 -36.49 30.74
C CYS A 47 -7.72 -35.96 30.79
N ALA A 48 -8.38 -35.88 31.93
CA ALA A 48 -9.77 -35.40 32.00
C ALA A 48 -9.91 -33.89 32.25
N GLY A 49 -8.84 -33.22 32.73
CA GLY A 49 -8.86 -31.76 33.01
C GLY A 49 -8.46 -30.88 31.85
N THR A 50 -7.69 -31.39 30.91
CA THR A 50 -7.14 -30.58 29.79
C THR A 50 -8.06 -30.52 28.57
N LEU A 51 -9.02 -31.43 28.44
CA LEU A 51 -9.94 -31.43 27.30
C LEU A 51 -11.06 -30.39 27.41
N VAL A 52 -11.42 -29.96 28.63
CA VAL A 52 -12.46 -28.94 28.86
C VAL A 52 -11.90 -27.52 28.63
N VAL A 53 -10.61 -27.31 28.86
CA VAL A 53 -9.97 -26.00 28.66
C VAL A 53 -9.74 -25.69 27.16
N LEU A 54 -9.56 -26.73 26.32
CA LEU A 54 -9.34 -26.56 24.87
C LEU A 54 -10.63 -26.37 24.06
N LEU A 55 -11.80 -26.66 24.61
CA LEU A 55 -13.08 -26.49 23.92
C LEU A 55 -13.81 -25.18 24.27
N VAL A 56 -13.39 -24.47 25.33
CA VAL A 56 -14.00 -23.20 25.75
C VAL A 56 -13.10 -21.98 25.41
N ALA A 57 -11.83 -22.19 25.07
CA ALA A 57 -10.88 -21.13 24.78
C ALA A 57 -11.09 -20.37 23.46
N PRO A 58 -11.71 -20.91 22.39
CA PRO A 58 -11.87 -20.12 21.16
C PRO A 58 -13.01 -19.09 21.21
N THR A 59 -13.91 -19.15 22.18
CA THR A 59 -15.07 -18.24 22.19
C THR A 59 -14.89 -16.97 23.03
N LEU A 60 -13.81 -16.86 23.79
CA LEU A 60 -13.55 -15.70 24.65
C LEU A 60 -12.43 -14.78 24.15
N PHE A 61 -11.78 -15.09 23.05
CA PHE A 61 -10.72 -14.26 22.47
C PHE A 61 -11.08 -13.63 21.12
N SER A 62 -12.37 -13.38 20.86
CA SER A 62 -12.73 -12.24 20.01
C SER A 62 -12.54 -10.95 20.84
N ARG A 63 -11.32 -10.70 21.27
CA ARG A 63 -10.94 -9.32 21.61
C ARG A 63 -11.14 -8.53 20.32
N ARG A 64 -12.26 -7.79 20.26
CA ARG A 64 -12.27 -6.55 19.48
C ARG A 64 -10.98 -5.85 19.88
N GLN A 65 -10.03 -5.78 18.95
CA GLN A 65 -8.92 -4.87 19.14
C GLN A 65 -9.57 -3.52 19.43
N PRO A 66 -9.23 -2.85 20.53
CA PRO A 66 -9.68 -1.49 20.71
C PRO A 66 -9.21 -0.78 19.43
N THR A 67 -10.15 -0.22 18.69
CA THR A 67 -9.86 0.78 17.67
C THR A 67 -8.96 1.76 18.38
N GLN A 68 -7.67 1.76 18.07
CA GLN A 68 -6.77 2.80 18.56
C GLN A 68 -7.36 4.08 18.00
N THR A 69 -8.05 4.80 18.85
CA THR A 69 -8.43 6.18 18.57
C THR A 69 -7.08 6.89 18.51
N LEU A 70 -6.56 7.09 17.31
CA LEU A 70 -5.44 7.97 17.08
C LEU A 70 -5.92 9.32 17.59
N GLU A 71 -5.49 9.72 18.79
CA GLU A 71 -5.61 11.09 19.23
C GLU A 71 -4.66 11.90 18.35
N ILE A 72 -5.16 12.32 17.20
CA ILE A 72 -4.43 13.22 16.31
C ILE A 72 -4.42 14.56 17.01
N SER A 73 -3.25 14.94 17.50
CA SER A 73 -3.02 16.21 18.19
C SER A 73 -3.49 17.35 17.27
N GLY A 74 -4.51 18.08 17.70
CA GLY A 74 -5.04 19.24 16.95
C GLY A 74 -6.45 19.07 16.38
N PHE A 75 -7.02 17.86 16.32
CA PHE A 75 -8.39 17.64 15.91
C PHE A 75 -9.38 17.77 17.06
N ARG A 76 -10.47 18.52 16.81
CA ARG A 76 -11.65 18.59 17.73
C ARG A 76 -12.74 17.62 17.32
N GLU A 77 -12.74 17.20 16.06
CA GLU A 77 -13.72 16.32 15.45
C GLU A 77 -13.50 14.88 15.91
N ARG A 78 -14.62 14.20 16.13
CA ARG A 78 -14.62 12.76 16.48
C ARG A 78 -15.14 11.95 15.31
N PRO A 79 -14.66 10.72 15.14
CA PRO A 79 -15.24 9.82 14.16
C PRO A 79 -16.75 9.66 14.37
N ASP A 80 -17.50 9.55 13.27
CA ASP A 80 -18.93 9.29 13.26
C ASP A 80 -19.27 7.84 13.68
N ALA A 81 -20.56 7.48 13.63
CA ALA A 81 -21.02 6.14 14.02
C ALA A 81 -20.47 5.01 13.13
N ASP A 82 -20.06 5.31 11.91
CA ASP A 82 -19.42 4.38 10.98
C ASP A 82 -17.89 4.36 11.13
N GLY A 83 -17.33 5.16 12.05
CA GLY A 83 -15.90 5.27 12.33
C GLY A 83 -15.16 6.22 11.38
N ARG A 84 -15.87 7.00 10.57
CA ARG A 84 -15.27 7.96 9.62
C ARG A 84 -14.95 9.28 10.33
N LEU A 85 -13.79 9.84 9.99
CA LEU A 85 -13.45 11.21 10.38
C LEU A 85 -13.55 12.10 9.13
N LEU A 86 -14.46 13.07 9.18
CA LEU A 86 -14.69 14.01 8.08
C LEU A 86 -14.92 13.30 6.72
N GLY A 87 -15.66 12.20 6.73
CA GLY A 87 -15.99 11.40 5.54
C GLY A 87 -15.03 10.26 5.24
N HIS A 88 -13.83 10.23 5.80
CA HIS A 88 -12.79 9.23 5.52
C HIS A 88 -12.80 8.09 6.54
N PHE A 89 -12.57 6.86 6.07
CA PHE A 89 -12.40 5.69 6.92
C PHE A 89 -10.97 5.60 7.48
N PRO A 90 -10.77 4.99 8.67
CA PRO A 90 -9.45 4.80 9.25
C PRO A 90 -8.67 3.70 8.51
N TYR A 91 -7.39 3.95 8.24
CA TYR A 91 -6.48 3.01 7.61
C TYR A 91 -5.16 2.92 8.38
N SER A 92 -4.68 1.70 8.57
CA SER A 92 -3.35 1.45 9.12
C SER A 92 -2.29 1.75 8.08
N GLU A 93 -1.15 2.30 8.53
CA GLU A 93 0.02 2.48 7.69
C GLU A 93 0.63 1.14 7.30
N ALA A 94 1.02 1.00 6.03
CA ALA A 94 1.74 -0.17 5.54
C ALA A 94 3.11 -0.28 6.22
N GLN A 95 3.50 -1.50 6.54
CA GLN A 95 4.83 -1.76 7.08
C GLN A 95 5.88 -1.72 5.95
N ALA A 96 7.12 -1.33 6.28
CA ALA A 96 8.17 -1.18 5.28
C ALA A 96 8.48 -2.46 4.48
N ASP A 97 8.26 -3.64 5.07
CA ASP A 97 8.44 -4.94 4.40
C ASP A 97 7.31 -5.29 3.42
N GLN A 98 6.22 -4.54 3.44
CA GLN A 98 5.09 -4.67 2.51
C GLN A 98 5.23 -3.75 1.29
N LEU A 99 6.19 -2.83 1.30
CA LEU A 99 6.37 -1.80 0.28
C LEU A 99 7.57 -2.09 -0.61
N ILE A 100 7.42 -1.74 -1.88
CA ILE A 100 8.52 -1.75 -2.85
C ILE A 100 8.61 -0.38 -3.53
N VAL A 101 9.81 0.01 -3.93
CA VAL A 101 10.02 1.18 -4.79
C VAL A 101 9.55 0.83 -6.20
N PHE A 102 8.42 1.40 -6.61
CA PHE A 102 7.87 1.21 -7.96
C PHE A 102 8.55 2.12 -8.99
N GLN A 103 8.77 3.37 -8.63
CA GLN A 103 9.58 4.33 -9.38
C GLN A 103 10.28 5.30 -8.41
N PRO A 104 11.32 6.06 -8.84
CA PRO A 104 12.05 6.95 -7.93
C PRO A 104 11.10 7.85 -7.13
N GLY A 105 11.14 7.70 -5.81
CA GLY A 105 10.31 8.48 -4.87
C GLY A 105 8.87 8.03 -4.69
N ILE A 106 8.43 6.93 -5.34
CA ILE A 106 7.09 6.36 -5.14
C ILE A 106 7.19 4.89 -4.79
N GLU A 107 6.63 4.54 -3.64
CA GLU A 107 6.51 3.18 -3.14
C GLU A 107 5.05 2.72 -3.23
N LEU A 108 4.85 1.41 -3.37
CA LEU A 108 3.56 0.75 -3.39
C LEU A 108 3.65 -0.59 -2.65
N ASN A 109 2.51 -1.10 -2.21
CA ASN A 109 2.41 -2.51 -1.84
C ASN A 109 2.79 -3.39 -3.03
N LEU A 110 3.54 -4.47 -2.78
CA LEU A 110 4.08 -5.34 -3.82
C LEU A 110 3.02 -5.80 -4.83
N GLU A 111 1.87 -6.29 -4.35
CA GLU A 111 0.83 -6.83 -5.23
C GLU A 111 0.10 -5.73 -6.02
N ALA A 112 -0.09 -4.56 -5.41
CA ALA A 112 -0.62 -3.39 -6.12
C ALA A 112 0.35 -2.91 -7.20
N ALA A 113 1.65 -2.95 -6.94
CA ALA A 113 2.70 -2.59 -7.89
C ALA A 113 2.71 -3.52 -9.10
N ASP A 114 2.65 -4.84 -8.90
CA ASP A 114 2.60 -5.83 -9.98
C ASP A 114 1.37 -5.65 -10.87
N ALA A 115 0.22 -5.42 -10.25
CA ALA A 115 -1.04 -5.16 -10.95
C ALA A 115 -0.99 -3.84 -11.73
N LEU A 116 -0.44 -2.78 -11.13
CA LEU A 116 -0.27 -1.47 -11.76
C LEU A 116 0.68 -1.53 -12.96
N ASP A 117 1.83 -2.21 -12.83
CA ASP A 117 2.77 -2.37 -13.93
C ASP A 117 2.11 -3.07 -15.14
N THR A 118 1.33 -4.12 -14.85
CA THR A 118 0.58 -4.84 -15.89
C THR A 118 -0.49 -3.93 -16.53
N MET A 119 -1.21 -3.15 -15.73
CA MET A 119 -2.21 -2.19 -16.20
C MET A 119 -1.58 -1.10 -17.08
N MET A 120 -0.48 -0.51 -16.65
CA MET A 120 0.22 0.55 -17.41
C MET A 120 0.79 0.03 -18.74
N ARG A 121 1.31 -1.19 -18.76
CA ARG A 121 1.76 -1.84 -20.02
C ARG A 121 0.61 -2.08 -20.98
N SER A 122 -0.55 -2.49 -20.48
CA SER A 122 -1.74 -2.68 -21.32
C SER A 122 -2.25 -1.35 -21.88
N ALA A 123 -2.32 -0.30 -21.05
CA ALA A 123 -2.67 1.05 -21.49
C ALA A 123 -1.74 1.54 -22.60
N SER A 124 -0.43 1.34 -22.41
CA SER A 124 0.58 1.69 -23.41
C SER A 124 0.40 0.92 -24.73
N ALA A 125 0.05 -0.37 -24.68
CA ALA A 125 -0.22 -1.16 -25.88
C ALA A 125 -1.45 -0.65 -26.64
N ASP A 126 -2.44 -0.11 -25.93
CA ASP A 126 -3.64 0.53 -26.49
C ASP A 126 -3.37 1.99 -26.89
N GLY A 127 -2.13 2.46 -26.78
CA GLY A 127 -1.70 3.82 -27.16
C GLY A 127 -2.04 4.89 -26.12
N VAL A 128 -2.34 4.53 -24.88
CA VAL A 128 -2.61 5.47 -23.76
C VAL A 128 -1.36 5.64 -22.90
N ASP A 129 -0.98 6.88 -22.62
CA ASP A 129 0.19 7.22 -21.78
C ASP A 129 -0.22 7.45 -20.33
N LEU A 130 -0.53 6.34 -19.63
CA LEU A 130 -0.92 6.37 -18.22
C LEU A 130 0.30 6.65 -17.32
N ARG A 131 0.20 7.61 -16.41
CA ARG A 131 1.28 8.03 -15.52
C ARG A 131 0.91 7.81 -14.06
N LEU A 132 1.85 7.25 -13.28
CA LEU A 132 1.74 7.22 -11.81
C LEU A 132 2.24 8.56 -11.26
N LEU A 133 1.41 9.22 -10.47
CA LEU A 133 1.68 10.53 -9.88
C LEU A 133 2.00 10.42 -8.39
N SER A 134 1.33 9.51 -7.66
CA SER A 134 1.50 9.31 -6.23
C SER A 134 1.16 7.86 -5.86
N GLY A 135 1.79 7.37 -4.81
CA GLY A 135 1.57 6.04 -4.22
C GLY A 135 1.49 6.10 -2.71
N PHE A 136 2.26 5.26 -2.01
CA PHE A 136 2.30 5.26 -0.56
C PHE A 136 2.64 6.63 0.02
N ARG A 137 1.93 7.00 1.09
CA ARG A 137 2.20 8.17 1.92
C ARG A 137 2.22 7.76 3.39
N SER A 138 3.33 8.03 4.08
CA SER A 138 3.42 7.80 5.52
C SER A 138 2.44 8.68 6.28
N LEU A 139 2.13 8.29 7.53
CA LEU A 139 1.30 9.10 8.42
C LEU A 139 1.90 10.48 8.63
N ASP A 140 3.22 10.57 8.84
CA ASP A 140 3.93 11.84 9.04
C ASP A 140 3.82 12.76 7.81
N LEU A 141 3.98 12.20 6.60
CA LEU A 141 3.80 12.96 5.37
C LEU A 141 2.35 13.41 5.20
N GLN A 142 1.39 12.54 5.49
CA GLN A 142 -0.03 12.89 5.40
C GLN A 142 -0.43 13.96 6.43
N GLU A 143 0.19 13.96 7.63
CA GLU A 143 0.01 15.00 8.63
C GLU A 143 0.46 16.36 8.10
N SER A 144 1.67 16.45 7.53
CA SER A 144 2.17 17.68 6.89
C SER A 144 1.28 18.12 5.74
N ILE A 145 0.87 17.21 4.83
CA ILE A 145 -0.03 17.53 3.70
C ILE A 145 -1.37 18.08 4.20
N PHE A 146 -1.89 17.53 5.29
CA PHE A 146 -3.19 17.95 5.80
C PHE A 146 -3.12 19.30 6.51
N PHE A 147 -2.27 19.46 7.52
CA PHE A 147 -2.23 20.62 8.39
C PHE A 147 -1.47 21.81 7.80
N ASP A 148 -0.30 21.58 7.17
CA ASP A 148 0.49 22.69 6.64
C ASP A 148 -0.25 23.35 5.48
N VAL A 149 -0.80 22.56 4.56
CA VAL A 149 -1.58 23.10 3.42
C VAL A 149 -2.88 23.74 3.87
N ALA A 150 -3.57 23.18 4.89
CA ALA A 150 -4.77 23.82 5.46
C ALA A 150 -4.42 25.19 6.05
N SER A 151 -3.29 25.28 6.77
CA SER A 151 -2.80 26.55 7.33
C SER A 151 -2.43 27.56 6.26
N GLU A 152 -1.67 27.15 5.23
CA GLU A 152 -1.27 28.02 4.11
C GLU A 152 -2.47 28.57 3.34
N ARG A 153 -3.55 27.80 3.22
CA ARG A 153 -4.77 28.16 2.47
C ARG A 153 -5.88 28.74 3.32
N ASN A 154 -5.65 28.90 4.64
CA ASN A 154 -6.67 29.30 5.63
C ASN A 154 -7.95 28.44 5.55
N GLN A 155 -7.79 27.13 5.36
CA GLN A 155 -8.89 26.17 5.30
C GLN A 155 -9.21 25.63 6.70
N THR A 156 -10.49 25.36 6.95
CA THR A 156 -10.90 24.53 8.09
C THR A 156 -10.54 23.06 7.85
N ALA A 157 -10.61 22.24 8.90
CA ALA A 157 -10.38 20.80 8.76
C ALA A 157 -11.40 20.15 7.82
N GLU A 158 -12.66 20.56 7.87
CA GLU A 158 -13.74 20.07 7.01
C GLU A 158 -13.52 20.44 5.55
N GLU A 159 -13.12 21.69 5.28
CA GLU A 159 -12.80 22.14 3.93
C GLU A 159 -11.59 21.37 3.37
N ARG A 160 -10.58 21.17 4.21
CA ARG A 160 -9.40 20.41 3.81
C ARG A 160 -9.73 18.94 3.56
N ALA A 161 -10.57 18.33 4.39
CA ALA A 161 -10.96 16.93 4.27
C ALA A 161 -11.73 16.60 2.98
N GLN A 162 -12.31 17.60 2.32
CA GLN A 162 -12.94 17.39 1.02
C GLN A 162 -11.94 16.96 -0.08
N VAL A 163 -10.67 17.37 0.06
CA VAL A 163 -9.62 17.17 -0.97
C VAL A 163 -8.37 16.46 -0.44
N SER A 164 -8.32 16.13 0.83
CA SER A 164 -7.20 15.42 1.44
C SER A 164 -7.64 14.76 2.74
N ALA A 165 -7.41 13.48 2.88
CA ALA A 165 -7.77 12.75 4.08
C ALA A 165 -6.98 13.21 5.31
N PRO A 166 -7.59 13.22 6.51
CA PRO A 166 -6.84 13.38 7.76
C PRO A 166 -5.77 12.29 7.94
N PRO A 167 -4.68 12.55 8.71
CA PRO A 167 -3.69 11.54 9.05
C PRO A 167 -4.35 10.30 9.67
N GLY A 168 -3.95 9.10 9.24
CA GLY A 168 -4.57 7.84 9.66
C GLY A 168 -5.88 7.48 8.96
N TYR A 169 -6.33 8.32 8.01
CA TYR A 169 -7.57 8.14 7.24
C TYR A 169 -7.34 8.19 5.73
N SER A 170 -6.09 8.25 5.29
CA SER A 170 -5.73 8.24 3.87
C SER A 170 -5.58 6.82 3.35
N GLU A 171 -6.24 6.50 2.22
CA GLU A 171 -6.04 5.23 1.52
C GLU A 171 -4.58 5.04 1.06
N HIS A 172 -3.84 6.12 0.77
CA HIS A 172 -2.43 6.08 0.40
C HIS A 172 -1.52 5.49 1.48
N SER A 173 -1.88 5.63 2.76
CA SER A 173 -1.08 5.05 3.85
C SER A 173 -1.08 3.52 3.85
N THR A 174 -1.99 2.89 3.10
CA THR A 174 -2.01 1.43 2.94
C THR A 174 -1.03 0.89 1.91
N GLY A 175 -0.48 1.74 1.04
CA GLY A 175 0.32 1.35 -0.13
C GLY A 175 -0.50 0.75 -1.27
N TYR A 176 -1.83 0.63 -1.14
CA TYR A 176 -2.72 0.09 -2.16
C TYR A 176 -3.41 1.17 -3.00
N ALA A 177 -3.33 2.45 -2.64
CA ALA A 177 -3.90 3.54 -3.40
C ALA A 177 -2.85 4.25 -4.27
N VAL A 178 -3.28 4.68 -5.45
CA VAL A 178 -2.47 5.37 -6.46
C VAL A 178 -3.21 6.56 -7.02
N ASP A 179 -2.48 7.64 -7.31
CA ASP A 179 -2.97 8.72 -8.13
C ASP A 179 -2.40 8.57 -9.55
N LEU A 180 -3.29 8.58 -10.54
CA LEU A 180 -2.96 8.37 -11.95
C LEU A 180 -3.23 9.64 -12.77
N GLY A 181 -2.45 9.82 -13.85
CA GLY A 181 -2.57 10.94 -14.75
C GLY A 181 -2.36 10.54 -16.20
N ASP A 182 -2.51 11.52 -17.10
CA ASP A 182 -2.28 11.37 -18.54
C ASP A 182 -0.98 12.06 -18.93
N GLY A 183 -0.02 11.31 -19.47
CA GLY A 183 1.24 11.87 -19.97
C GLY A 183 1.08 12.78 -21.19
N ARG A 184 -0.05 12.71 -21.88
CA ARG A 184 -0.37 13.58 -23.02
C ARG A 184 -1.14 14.84 -22.62
N ALA A 185 -1.70 14.87 -21.41
CA ALA A 185 -2.45 15.99 -20.86
C ALA A 185 -2.04 16.28 -19.41
N PRO A 186 -0.74 16.55 -19.13
CA PRO A 186 -0.23 16.68 -17.77
C PRO A 186 -0.85 17.84 -16.99
N GLU A 187 -1.43 18.82 -17.66
CA GLU A 187 -2.16 19.95 -17.06
C GLU A 187 -3.44 19.51 -16.37
N THR A 188 -3.95 18.31 -16.65
CA THR A 188 -5.14 17.72 -16.01
C THR A 188 -4.81 16.91 -14.77
N ASN A 189 -3.54 16.67 -14.48
CA ASN A 189 -3.10 15.85 -13.37
C ASN A 189 -3.60 16.40 -12.03
N LEU A 190 -4.13 15.51 -11.18
CA LEU A 190 -4.74 15.85 -9.87
C LEU A 190 -5.84 16.93 -9.97
N SER A 191 -6.55 16.96 -11.09
CA SER A 191 -7.67 17.86 -11.37
C SER A 191 -8.86 17.07 -11.88
N GLN A 192 -10.08 17.59 -11.63
CA GLN A 192 -11.30 16.95 -12.15
C GLN A 192 -11.33 16.89 -13.68
N SER A 193 -10.61 17.79 -14.38
CA SER A 193 -10.47 17.74 -15.84
C SER A 193 -9.74 16.50 -16.36
N PHE A 194 -9.07 15.72 -15.49
CA PHE A 194 -8.54 14.41 -15.87
C PHE A 194 -9.64 13.46 -16.39
N GLN A 195 -10.88 13.61 -15.93
CA GLN A 195 -12.03 12.86 -16.44
C GLN A 195 -12.26 12.98 -17.96
N ASP A 196 -11.79 14.06 -18.58
CA ASP A 196 -11.99 14.34 -20.00
C ASP A 196 -10.89 13.72 -20.87
N THR A 197 -9.87 13.08 -20.27
CA THR A 197 -8.71 12.50 -20.97
C THR A 197 -8.97 11.10 -21.52
N ASP A 198 -8.12 10.68 -22.47
CA ASP A 198 -8.10 9.31 -22.97
C ASP A 198 -7.67 8.31 -21.90
N ALA A 199 -6.76 8.72 -21.00
CA ALA A 199 -6.30 7.89 -19.89
C ALA A 199 -7.45 7.56 -18.93
N PHE A 200 -8.27 8.53 -18.55
CA PHE A 200 -9.40 8.28 -17.68
C PHE A 200 -10.47 7.39 -18.34
N ARG A 201 -10.82 7.64 -19.61
CA ARG A 201 -11.75 6.77 -20.35
C ARG A 201 -11.25 5.32 -20.40
N TRP A 202 -9.96 5.14 -20.68
CA TRP A 202 -9.35 3.82 -20.66
C TRP A 202 -9.42 3.15 -19.28
N LEU A 203 -9.15 3.90 -18.20
CA LEU A 203 -9.26 3.40 -16.83
C LEU A 203 -10.69 2.96 -16.49
N GLN A 204 -11.72 3.73 -16.86
CA GLN A 204 -13.12 3.36 -16.65
C GLN A 204 -13.46 1.99 -17.27
N ASP A 205 -12.94 1.70 -18.45
CA ASP A 205 -13.24 0.48 -19.19
C ASP A 205 -12.37 -0.72 -18.75
N HIS A 206 -11.18 -0.48 -18.20
CA HIS A 206 -10.16 -1.52 -18.05
C HIS A 206 -9.65 -1.72 -16.63
N ALA A 207 -9.63 -0.71 -15.75
CA ALA A 207 -8.97 -0.76 -14.44
C ALA A 207 -9.48 -1.93 -13.58
N ALA A 208 -10.77 -2.25 -13.64
CA ALA A 208 -11.37 -3.36 -12.89
C ALA A 208 -10.76 -4.73 -13.24
N ARG A 209 -10.21 -4.94 -14.44
CA ARG A 209 -9.52 -6.17 -14.85
C ARG A 209 -8.20 -6.37 -14.09
N TYR A 210 -7.63 -5.29 -13.59
CA TYR A 210 -6.41 -5.24 -12.79
C TYR A 210 -6.71 -5.01 -11.31
N HIS A 211 -7.99 -5.16 -10.92
CA HIS A 211 -8.47 -5.00 -9.56
C HIS A 211 -8.33 -3.57 -9.00
N PHE A 212 -8.25 -2.55 -9.86
CA PHE A 212 -8.32 -1.16 -9.44
C PHE A 212 -9.75 -0.64 -9.53
N VAL A 213 -10.15 0.11 -8.50
CA VAL A 213 -11.47 0.73 -8.37
C VAL A 213 -11.30 2.22 -8.11
N LEU A 214 -12.13 3.05 -8.71
CA LEU A 214 -12.21 4.48 -8.42
C LEU A 214 -12.77 4.66 -7.00
N SER A 215 -11.97 5.24 -6.09
CA SER A 215 -12.34 5.35 -4.68
C SER A 215 -13.43 6.39 -4.42
N PHE A 216 -13.34 7.54 -5.08
CA PHE A 216 -14.21 8.69 -4.87
C PHE A 216 -14.90 9.11 -6.17
N PRO A 217 -15.91 8.34 -6.63
CA PRO A 217 -16.68 8.70 -7.82
C PRO A 217 -17.53 9.95 -7.58
N GLU A 218 -18.03 10.53 -8.65
CA GLU A 218 -18.97 11.65 -8.56
C GLU A 218 -20.20 11.26 -7.73
N GLY A 219 -20.59 12.14 -6.80
CA GLY A 219 -21.71 11.87 -5.90
C GLY A 219 -21.47 10.75 -4.88
N ASN A 220 -20.19 10.40 -4.57
CA ASN A 220 -19.91 9.39 -3.56
C ASN A 220 -20.54 9.74 -2.20
N GLN A 221 -21.02 8.72 -1.49
CA GLN A 221 -21.74 8.88 -0.23
C GLN A 221 -20.82 9.30 0.95
N GLN A 222 -19.51 9.25 0.79
CA GLN A 222 -18.57 9.64 1.83
C GLN A 222 -18.53 11.17 2.02
N GLY A 223 -18.98 11.94 1.03
CA GLY A 223 -18.92 13.40 1.05
C GLY A 223 -17.53 13.96 0.74
N VAL A 224 -16.64 13.11 0.22
CA VAL A 224 -15.33 13.48 -0.31
C VAL A 224 -15.53 14.00 -1.74
N MET A 225 -14.71 14.97 -2.15
CA MET A 225 -14.75 15.49 -3.52
C MET A 225 -14.51 14.38 -4.54
N TYR A 226 -15.09 14.52 -5.74
CA TYR A 226 -14.81 13.64 -6.86
C TYR A 226 -13.36 13.71 -7.26
N GLU A 227 -12.68 12.55 -7.28
CA GLU A 227 -11.25 12.42 -7.58
C GLU A 227 -11.02 11.40 -8.71
N PRO A 228 -11.15 11.78 -9.99
CA PRO A 228 -10.99 10.86 -11.12
C PRO A 228 -9.59 10.24 -11.22
N TRP A 229 -8.58 10.84 -10.59
CA TRP A 229 -7.20 10.35 -10.55
C TRP A 229 -6.96 9.28 -9.48
N HIS A 230 -7.81 9.18 -8.41
CA HIS A 230 -7.56 8.38 -7.22
C HIS A 230 -8.17 6.98 -7.32
N TRP A 231 -7.32 5.98 -7.47
CA TRP A 231 -7.69 4.57 -7.63
C TRP A 231 -7.08 3.72 -6.53
N ARG A 232 -7.79 2.69 -6.06
CA ARG A 232 -7.27 1.74 -5.09
C ARG A 232 -7.33 0.31 -5.61
N TYR A 233 -6.32 -0.47 -5.25
CA TYR A 233 -6.23 -1.89 -5.55
C TYR A 233 -7.04 -2.71 -4.54
N GLU A 234 -7.89 -3.62 -5.04
CA GLU A 234 -8.70 -4.54 -4.24
C GLU A 234 -8.51 -6.01 -4.70
N GLY A 235 -7.33 -6.39 -5.17
CA GLY A 235 -7.09 -7.70 -5.79
C GLY A 235 -6.70 -8.81 -4.83
N ASN A 236 -6.39 -8.51 -3.56
CA ASN A 236 -6.02 -9.51 -2.57
C ASN A 236 -6.88 -9.44 -1.30
N ALA A 237 -6.74 -10.45 -0.44
CA ALA A 237 -7.54 -10.56 0.77
C ALA A 237 -7.25 -9.44 1.80
N ASP A 238 -6.03 -8.91 1.83
CA ASP A 238 -5.63 -7.84 2.75
C ASP A 238 -6.22 -6.51 2.32
N ALA A 239 -6.10 -6.14 1.04
CA ALA A 239 -6.73 -4.96 0.47
C ALA A 239 -8.26 -5.02 0.63
N LEU A 240 -8.89 -6.18 0.34
CA LEU A 240 -10.32 -6.36 0.52
C LEU A 240 -10.78 -6.15 1.97
N ARG A 241 -9.97 -6.57 2.95
CA ARG A 241 -10.26 -6.35 4.39
C ARG A 241 -10.07 -4.89 4.78
N LEU A 242 -9.00 -4.25 4.32
CA LEU A 242 -8.72 -2.84 4.60
C LEU A 242 -9.84 -1.93 4.10
N PHE A 243 -10.33 -2.15 2.89
CA PHE A 243 -11.35 -1.33 2.27
C PHE A 243 -12.79 -1.81 2.50
N GLU A 244 -13.00 -2.86 3.34
CA GLU A 244 -14.33 -3.44 3.55
C GLU A 244 -15.36 -2.41 4.04
N ALA A 245 -14.98 -1.54 4.98
CA ALA A 245 -15.87 -0.53 5.55
C ALA A 245 -16.32 0.48 4.48
N ALA A 246 -15.38 1.00 3.67
CA ALA A 246 -15.68 1.92 2.57
C ALA A 246 -16.56 1.27 1.51
N ARG A 247 -16.28 0.00 1.13
CA ARG A 247 -17.08 -0.75 0.17
C ARG A 247 -18.51 -1.02 0.65
N ARG A 248 -18.67 -1.37 1.92
CA ARG A 248 -20.01 -1.57 2.51
C ARG A 248 -20.80 -0.28 2.56
N PHE A 249 -20.12 0.82 2.87
CA PHE A 249 -20.74 2.14 2.93
C PHE A 249 -21.23 2.59 1.55
N SER A 250 -20.40 2.46 0.51
CA SER A 250 -20.75 2.83 -0.87
C SER A 250 -21.88 1.98 -1.49
N ARG A 251 -22.23 0.82 -0.90
CA ARG A 251 -23.31 -0.06 -1.34
C ARG A 251 -24.63 0.13 -0.59
N ARG A 252 -24.66 0.98 0.42
CA ARG A 252 -25.92 1.32 1.10
C ARG A 252 -26.74 2.15 0.10
N ASP A 253 -27.97 1.72 -0.15
CA ASP A 253 -28.92 2.56 -0.88
C ASP A 253 -29.14 3.87 -0.09
N PRO A 254 -29.24 5.02 -0.79
CA PRO A 254 -29.45 6.32 -0.15
C PRO A 254 -30.79 6.41 0.59
#